data_caa7cc165733fecce035a13001b96697
#
_entry.id   caa7cc165733fecce035a13001b96697
#
_cell.length_a   1.000
_cell.length_b   1.000
_cell.length_c   1.000
_cell.angle_alpha   90.00
_cell.angle_beta   90.00
_cell.angle_gamma   90.00
#
_symmetry.space_group_name_H-M   'P 1'
#
loop_
_entity.id
_entity.type
_entity.pdbx_description
1 polymer ?
#
loop_
_entity_poly.entity_id
_entity_poly.type
_entity_poly.pdbx_seq_one_letter_code
_entity_poly.pdbx_strand_id
1 'polypeptide(L)'
;MVSDANIYSGCAPGLYHRIGGLDCVIEENGFIHVAGQEILAGAYFQQNRCVEFLMQKCGYSLETAWKMCSVNPARIAGIDLPMLEEGNEATFVVYEENNTPKLIFRGE
;
A
#
# COMPACT_ATOMS: atom_id res chain seq x y z
N MET A 1 -8.95 -1.97 -4.37
CA MET A 1 -8.57 -2.00 -2.92
C MET A 1 -7.72 -0.78 -2.63
N VAL A 2 -7.80 -0.23 -1.43
CA VAL A 2 -6.95 0.86 -0.94
C VAL A 2 -6.30 0.42 0.37
N SER A 3 -5.12 0.96 0.70
CA SER A 3 -4.42 0.67 1.95
C SER A 3 -5.00 1.47 3.13
N ASP A 4 -5.56 2.63 2.86
CA ASP A 4 -5.92 3.63 3.89
C ASP A 4 -4.70 4.00 4.78
N ALA A 5 -3.51 4.04 4.17
CA ALA A 5 -2.27 4.26 4.89
C ALA A 5 -2.23 5.64 5.55
N ASN A 6 -1.85 5.67 6.83
CA ASN A 6 -1.57 6.90 7.54
C ASN A 6 -0.31 7.58 6.98
N ILE A 7 -0.19 8.89 7.15
CA ILE A 7 1.01 9.66 6.74
C ILE A 7 2.29 9.14 7.41
N TYR A 8 2.19 8.51 8.58
CA TYR A 8 3.30 7.92 9.33
C TYR A 8 3.44 6.39 9.12
N SER A 9 2.74 5.82 8.13
CA SER A 9 2.89 4.39 7.82
C SER A 9 4.33 4.03 7.54
N GLY A 10 4.83 2.98 8.21
CA GLY A 10 6.21 2.54 8.10
C GLY A 10 7.22 3.27 9.01
N CYS A 11 6.79 4.27 9.78
CA CYS A 11 7.62 4.90 10.80
C CYS A 11 7.77 3.98 12.04
N ALA A 12 8.75 4.28 12.90
CA ALA A 12 8.95 3.55 14.15
C ALA A 12 7.76 3.70 15.10
N PRO A 13 7.53 2.76 16.01
CA PRO A 13 6.54 2.93 17.08
C PRO A 13 6.79 4.20 17.90
N GLY A 14 5.69 4.87 18.29
CA GLY A 14 5.79 6.12 19.04
C GLY A 14 4.63 7.09 18.83
N LEU A 15 4.72 8.24 19.51
CA LEU A 15 3.75 9.34 19.39
C LEU A 15 4.15 10.28 18.24
N TYR A 16 3.18 10.60 17.39
CA TYR A 16 3.34 11.48 16.24
C TYR A 16 2.36 12.65 16.30
N HIS A 17 2.88 13.87 16.19
CA HIS A 17 2.10 15.09 16.23
C HIS A 17 1.63 15.48 14.83
N ARG A 18 0.34 15.57 14.66
CA ARG A 18 -0.29 15.87 13.37
C ARG A 18 -0.67 17.35 13.28
N ILE A 19 -0.07 18.06 12.32
CA ILE A 19 -0.41 19.46 12.06
C ILE A 19 -1.87 19.58 11.64
N GLY A 20 -2.68 20.32 12.40
CA GLY A 20 -4.09 20.54 12.12
C GLY A 20 -5.00 19.32 12.33
N GLY A 21 -4.53 18.30 13.02
CA GLY A 21 -5.28 17.08 13.32
C GLY A 21 -5.03 16.54 14.72
N LEU A 22 -5.60 15.37 15.01
CA LEU A 22 -5.36 14.66 16.25
C LEU A 22 -4.02 13.92 16.19
N ASP A 23 -3.27 13.96 17.28
CA ASP A 23 -2.05 13.17 17.43
C ASP A 23 -2.37 11.67 17.31
N CYS A 24 -1.42 10.90 16.81
CA CYS A 24 -1.57 9.46 16.71
C CYS A 24 -0.39 8.71 17.32
N VAL A 25 -0.66 7.49 17.75
CA VAL A 25 0.34 6.56 18.28
C VAL A 25 0.48 5.39 17.33
N ILE A 26 1.70 5.00 17.06
CA ILE A 26 2.04 3.74 16.38
C ILE A 26 2.51 2.76 17.46
N GLU A 27 1.79 1.65 17.58
CA GLU A 27 2.15 0.56 18.49
C GLU A 27 3.19 -0.37 17.85
N GLU A 28 3.88 -1.18 18.65
CA GLU A 28 4.88 -2.16 18.19
C GLU A 28 4.32 -3.17 17.16
N ASN A 29 3.05 -3.48 17.24
CA ASN A 29 2.35 -4.38 16.31
C ASN A 29 1.89 -3.71 15.00
N GLY A 30 2.15 -2.40 14.82
CA GLY A 30 1.70 -1.62 13.68
C GLY A 30 0.26 -1.10 13.79
N PHE A 31 -0.38 -1.19 14.96
CA PHE A 31 -1.67 -0.53 15.16
C PHE A 31 -1.45 0.98 15.27
N ILE A 32 -2.16 1.76 14.44
CA ILE A 32 -2.13 3.22 14.49
C ILE A 32 -3.48 3.72 15.00
N HIS A 33 -3.47 4.45 16.10
CA HIS A 33 -4.68 4.98 16.70
C HIS A 33 -4.52 6.44 17.14
N VAL A 34 -5.64 7.11 17.39
CA VAL A 34 -5.66 8.46 17.96
C VAL A 34 -5.08 8.43 19.37
N ALA A 35 -4.14 9.33 19.67
CA ALA A 35 -3.52 9.39 21.00
C ALA A 35 -4.56 9.50 22.12
N GLY A 36 -4.45 8.62 23.12
CA GLY A 36 -5.39 8.53 24.23
C GLY A 36 -6.75 7.91 23.91
N GLN A 37 -6.95 7.34 22.73
CA GLN A 37 -8.19 6.69 22.29
C GLN A 37 -7.87 5.42 21.49
N GLU A 38 -8.79 4.44 21.51
CA GLU A 38 -8.70 3.22 20.68
C GLU A 38 -9.37 3.39 19.30
N ILE A 39 -9.32 4.60 18.74
CA ILE A 39 -9.88 4.90 17.43
C ILE A 39 -8.79 4.75 16.38
N LEU A 40 -9.02 3.86 15.41
CA LEU A 40 -8.10 3.64 14.29
C LEU A 40 -7.83 4.97 13.56
N ALA A 41 -6.55 5.25 13.33
CA ALA A 41 -6.08 6.46 12.65
C ALA A 41 -5.42 6.15 11.30
N GLY A 42 -6.00 5.23 10.53
CA GLY A 42 -5.46 4.73 9.26
C GLY A 42 -4.58 3.50 9.42
N ALA A 43 -4.11 2.95 8.31
CA ALA A 43 -3.32 1.72 8.31
C ALA A 43 -1.82 1.99 8.40
N TYR A 44 -1.11 1.08 9.06
CA TYR A 44 0.36 1.05 9.11
C TYR A 44 0.98 0.48 7.83
N PHE A 45 0.32 -0.52 7.25
CA PHE A 45 0.83 -1.26 6.11
C PHE A 45 0.51 -0.58 4.78
N GLN A 46 1.50 -0.60 3.90
CA GLN A 46 1.38 -0.06 2.55
C GLN A 46 0.71 -1.07 1.59
N GLN A 47 0.40 -0.62 0.39
CA GLN A 47 -0.37 -1.39 -0.62
C GLN A 47 0.26 -2.73 -1.01
N ASN A 48 1.60 -2.85 -1.01
CA ASN A 48 2.29 -4.11 -1.26
C ASN A 48 1.90 -5.21 -0.27
N ARG A 49 1.75 -4.86 1.02
CA ARG A 49 1.31 -5.81 2.05
C ARG A 49 -0.14 -6.24 1.85
N CYS A 50 -0.96 -5.36 1.28
CA CYS A 50 -2.32 -5.73 0.90
C CYS A 50 -2.34 -6.78 -0.23
N VAL A 51 -1.46 -6.65 -1.23
CA VAL A 51 -1.29 -7.66 -2.29
C VAL A 51 -0.86 -9.01 -1.69
N GLU A 52 0.17 -9.01 -0.84
CA GLU A 52 0.64 -10.22 -0.15
C GLU A 52 -0.49 -10.89 0.67
N PHE A 53 -1.26 -10.10 1.41
CA PHE A 53 -2.38 -10.61 2.21
C PHE A 53 -3.45 -11.27 1.33
N LEU A 54 -3.84 -10.64 0.22
CA LEU A 54 -4.79 -11.21 -0.73
C LEU A 54 -4.34 -12.55 -1.27
N MET A 55 -3.05 -12.66 -1.57
CA MET A 55 -2.50 -13.90 -2.12
C MET A 55 -2.36 -14.98 -1.04
N GLN A 56 -1.74 -14.66 0.09
CA GLN A 56 -1.36 -15.63 1.11
C GLN A 56 -2.54 -16.04 2.01
N LYS A 57 -3.47 -15.12 2.29
CA LYS A 57 -4.57 -15.35 3.24
C LYS A 57 -5.91 -15.54 2.55
N CYS A 58 -6.14 -14.87 1.43
CA CYS A 58 -7.41 -14.95 0.69
C CYS A 58 -7.35 -15.89 -0.52
N GLY A 59 -6.16 -16.39 -0.90
CA GLY A 59 -5.99 -17.35 -1.98
C GLY A 59 -6.17 -16.77 -3.39
N TYR A 60 -6.11 -15.45 -3.56
CA TYR A 60 -6.17 -14.83 -4.87
C TYR A 60 -4.84 -14.98 -5.63
N SER A 61 -4.93 -15.07 -6.96
CA SER A 61 -3.74 -15.00 -7.81
C SER A 61 -3.12 -13.59 -7.76
N LEU A 62 -1.81 -13.48 -8.06
CA LEU A 62 -1.13 -12.20 -8.20
C LEU A 62 -1.85 -11.27 -9.19
N GLU A 63 -2.26 -11.80 -10.33
CA GLU A 63 -2.99 -11.04 -11.35
C GLU A 63 -4.29 -10.42 -10.78
N THR A 64 -5.07 -11.20 -10.03
CA THR A 64 -6.31 -10.72 -9.42
C THR A 64 -6.03 -9.68 -8.34
N ALA A 65 -5.07 -9.94 -7.45
CA ALA A 65 -4.67 -9.00 -6.41
C ALA A 65 -4.15 -7.69 -7.02
N TRP A 66 -3.36 -7.78 -8.10
CA TRP A 66 -2.86 -6.60 -8.82
C TRP A 66 -3.99 -5.79 -9.45
N LYS A 67 -4.94 -6.43 -10.10
CA LYS A 67 -6.15 -5.74 -10.63
C LYS A 67 -6.90 -4.98 -9.54
N MET A 68 -7.04 -5.56 -8.35
CA MET A 68 -7.72 -4.92 -7.22
C MET A 68 -6.95 -3.71 -6.67
N CYS A 69 -5.63 -3.75 -6.67
CA CYS A 69 -4.78 -2.75 -6.03
C CYS A 69 -4.27 -1.65 -6.97
N SER A 70 -4.25 -1.89 -8.27
CA SER A 70 -3.67 -0.99 -9.26
C SER A 70 -4.65 -0.71 -10.40
N VAL A 71 -4.97 -1.69 -11.23
CA VAL A 71 -5.71 -1.49 -12.49
C VAL A 71 -7.11 -0.91 -12.25
N ASN A 72 -7.88 -1.50 -11.35
CA ASN A 72 -9.24 -1.03 -11.09
C ASN A 72 -9.29 0.36 -10.44
N PRO A 73 -8.45 0.69 -9.43
CA PRO A 73 -8.37 2.04 -8.90
C PRO A 73 -7.96 3.07 -9.95
N ALA A 74 -6.96 2.78 -10.78
CA ALA A 74 -6.54 3.68 -11.86
C ALA A 74 -7.68 3.97 -12.84
N ARG A 75 -8.39 2.92 -13.27
CA ARG A 75 -9.56 3.09 -14.16
C ARG A 75 -10.66 3.96 -13.55
N ILE A 76 -10.95 3.80 -12.25
CA ILE A 76 -11.95 4.63 -11.54
C ILE A 76 -11.48 6.09 -11.45
N ALA A 77 -10.18 6.30 -11.24
CA ALA A 77 -9.59 7.63 -11.15
C ALA A 77 -9.34 8.30 -12.52
N GLY A 78 -9.60 7.59 -13.63
CA GLY A 78 -9.31 8.10 -14.98
C GLY A 78 -7.81 8.21 -15.27
N ILE A 79 -7.00 7.38 -14.62
CA ILE A 79 -5.54 7.34 -14.81
C ILE A 79 -5.22 6.21 -15.79
N ASP A 80 -4.56 6.57 -16.91
CA ASP A 80 -4.00 5.60 -17.83
C ASP A 80 -2.71 5.01 -17.25
N LEU A 81 -2.71 3.69 -17.04
CA LEU A 81 -1.52 2.99 -16.62
C LEU A 81 -0.64 2.70 -17.85
N PRO A 82 0.66 3.01 -17.79
CA PRO A 82 1.57 2.64 -18.87
C PRO A 82 1.62 1.11 -19.03
N MET A 83 1.47 0.65 -20.26
CA MET A 83 1.72 -0.74 -20.61
C MET A 83 3.22 -0.96 -20.76
N LEU A 84 3.72 -2.14 -20.34
CA LEU A 84 5.11 -2.52 -20.53
C LEU A 84 5.32 -2.95 -21.98
N GLU A 85 5.38 -1.98 -22.87
CA GLU A 85 5.54 -2.13 -24.31
C GLU A 85 6.63 -1.21 -24.82
N GLU A 86 7.21 -1.55 -25.96
CA GLU A 86 8.26 -0.73 -26.60
C GLU A 86 7.72 0.67 -26.93
N GLY A 87 8.45 1.68 -26.49
CA GLY A 87 8.09 3.10 -26.67
C GLY A 87 7.32 3.72 -25.50
N ASN A 88 6.85 2.94 -24.55
CA ASN A 88 6.21 3.44 -23.34
C ASN A 88 7.22 3.67 -22.20
N GLU A 89 6.86 4.58 -21.29
CA GLU A 89 7.60 4.76 -20.04
C GLU A 89 7.53 3.48 -19.21
N ALA A 90 8.71 2.97 -18.83
CA ALA A 90 8.80 1.74 -18.07
C ALA A 90 8.46 1.99 -16.59
N THR A 91 7.29 1.51 -16.16
CA THR A 91 6.87 1.52 -14.75
C THR A 91 6.34 0.14 -14.40
N PHE A 92 7.07 -0.60 -13.55
CA PHE A 92 6.71 -1.97 -13.22
C PHE A 92 7.21 -2.41 -11.85
N VAL A 93 6.64 -3.50 -11.34
CA VAL A 93 7.08 -4.19 -10.14
C VAL A 93 7.48 -5.61 -10.49
N VAL A 94 8.66 -6.03 -10.07
CA VAL A 94 9.13 -7.41 -10.21
C VAL A 94 8.83 -8.16 -8.92
N TYR A 95 8.16 -9.28 -9.03
CA TYR A 95 7.91 -10.21 -7.93
C TYR A 95 8.83 -11.43 -8.06
N GLU A 96 9.33 -11.91 -6.93
CA GLU A 96 9.99 -13.22 -6.85
C GLU A 96 8.97 -14.35 -6.93
N GLU A 97 9.43 -15.59 -7.14
CA GLU A 97 8.56 -16.77 -7.19
C GLU A 97 7.71 -16.99 -5.92
N ASN A 98 8.20 -16.50 -4.78
CA ASN A 98 7.46 -16.49 -3.50
C ASN A 98 6.45 -15.36 -3.39
N ASN A 99 6.24 -14.58 -4.48
CA ASN A 99 5.34 -13.43 -4.55
C ASN A 99 5.74 -12.24 -3.65
N THR A 100 7.01 -12.14 -3.30
CA THR A 100 7.57 -10.97 -2.61
C THR A 100 8.01 -9.94 -3.66
N PRO A 101 7.66 -8.65 -3.53
CA PRO A 101 8.16 -7.64 -4.45
C PRO A 101 9.66 -7.45 -4.26
N LYS A 102 10.42 -7.60 -5.35
CA LYS A 102 11.88 -7.50 -5.35
C LYS A 102 12.37 -6.15 -5.83
N LEU A 103 11.70 -5.59 -6.82
CA LEU A 103 12.10 -4.37 -7.49
C LEU A 103 10.86 -3.57 -7.87
N ILE A 104 10.88 -2.29 -7.57
CA ILE A 104 9.94 -1.32 -8.11
C ILE A 104 10.75 -0.41 -9.01
N PHE A 105 10.41 -0.41 -10.31
CA PHE A 105 10.99 0.49 -11.29
C PHE A 105 9.95 1.54 -11.68
N ARG A 106 10.35 2.79 -11.66
CA ARG A 106 9.55 3.92 -12.13
C ARG A 106 10.41 4.70 -13.11
N GLY A 107 10.01 4.71 -14.38
CA GLY A 107 10.64 5.53 -15.42
C GLY A 107 10.53 7.02 -15.10
N GLU A 108 11.48 7.79 -15.60
CA GLU A 108 11.44 9.26 -15.56
C GLU A 108 10.70 9.79 -16.78
#